data_274e8f010d68c54b7b3ab8ed4bfaf100
#
_entry.id   274e8f010d68c54b7b3ab8ed4bfaf100
#
_cell.length_a   1.000
_cell.length_b   1.000
_cell.length_c   1.000
_cell.angle_alpha   90.00
_cell.angle_beta   90.00
_cell.angle_gamma   90.00
#
_symmetry.space_group_name_H-M   'P 1'
#
loop_
_entity.id
_entity.type
_entity.pdbx_description
1 polymer ?
#
loop_
_entity_poly.entity_id
_entity_poly.type
_entity_poly.pdbx_seq_one_letter_code
_entity_poly.pdbx_strand_id
1 'polypeptide(L)'
;GYMKMNRENYPDPRALADSIHAWDAKLMVSIWPNPTNCPQTKDFERRGFMLPRSVYDAFNPLARARYWEYADGEFFGNGFDAWWCDCTEPLDADWRPMSEGYGWDSHEERWKGNLALLDGVLGAERSSLFSLYHSKGLYENQRATTDRKRVVNLTRSSYAGQQRYSTITWNGDTHASWKSFAQQIPQGLNFMATGCPYWTVDIGSFFTRK
;
A
#
# COMPACT_ATOMS: atom_id res chain seq x y z
N GLY A 1 -7.17 -12.85 5.29
CA GLY A 1 -5.94 -12.83 6.06
C GLY A 1 -4.84 -12.18 5.26
N TYR A 2 -4.23 -11.24 5.84
CA TYR A 2 -3.14 -10.49 5.27
C TYR A 2 -1.95 -11.38 4.96
N MET A 3 -1.27 -11.08 3.88
CA MET A 3 -0.10 -11.83 3.43
C MET A 3 -0.35 -13.35 3.39
N LYS A 4 -1.56 -13.73 2.99
CA LYS A 4 -1.93 -15.12 2.77
C LYS A 4 -3.10 -15.22 1.79
N MET A 5 -2.90 -15.93 0.70
CA MET A 5 -3.95 -16.22 -0.27
C MET A 5 -4.96 -17.24 0.28
N ASN A 6 -6.21 -17.08 -0.09
CA ASN A 6 -7.22 -18.11 0.17
C ASN A 6 -6.93 -19.34 -0.70
N ARG A 7 -6.53 -20.44 -0.07
CA ARG A 7 -6.16 -21.68 -0.77
C ARG A 7 -7.36 -22.43 -1.36
N GLU A 8 -8.57 -22.12 -0.95
CA GLU A 8 -9.78 -22.66 -1.59
C GLU A 8 -9.97 -22.07 -2.99
N ASN A 9 -9.76 -20.76 -3.12
CA ASN A 9 -9.89 -20.05 -4.39
C ASN A 9 -8.58 -20.07 -5.22
N TYR A 10 -7.44 -20.10 -4.54
CA TYR A 10 -6.11 -20.06 -5.15
C TYR A 10 -5.23 -21.17 -4.54
N PRO A 11 -5.49 -22.44 -4.90
CA PRO A 11 -4.82 -23.57 -4.26
C PRO A 11 -3.30 -23.59 -4.49
N ASP A 12 -2.87 -23.14 -5.66
CA ASP A 12 -1.46 -23.06 -6.04
C ASP A 12 -1.12 -21.67 -6.62
N PRO A 13 -0.56 -20.76 -5.79
CA PRO A 13 -0.15 -19.43 -6.25
C PRO A 13 0.95 -19.45 -7.30
N ARG A 14 1.82 -20.44 -7.27
CA ARG A 14 2.89 -20.61 -8.26
C ARG A 14 2.29 -20.91 -9.63
N ALA A 15 1.40 -21.90 -9.70
CA ALA A 15 0.72 -22.27 -10.94
C ALA A 15 -0.11 -21.10 -11.51
N LEU A 16 -0.72 -20.27 -10.64
CA LEU A 16 -1.39 -19.04 -11.05
C LEU A 16 -0.41 -18.07 -11.73
N ALA A 17 0.72 -17.79 -11.09
CA ALA A 17 1.72 -16.88 -11.63
C ALA A 17 2.30 -17.41 -12.97
N ASP A 18 2.62 -18.69 -13.03
CA ASP A 18 3.15 -19.33 -14.23
C ASP A 18 2.14 -19.27 -15.40
N SER A 19 0.85 -19.45 -15.10
CA SER A 19 -0.23 -19.33 -16.10
C SER A 19 -0.36 -17.91 -16.65
N ILE A 20 -0.23 -16.89 -15.82
CA ILE A 20 -0.25 -15.47 -16.25
C ILE A 20 1.01 -15.15 -17.05
N HIS A 21 2.17 -15.62 -16.59
CA HIS A 21 3.44 -15.43 -17.32
C HIS A 21 3.45 -16.09 -18.70
N ALA A 22 2.75 -17.22 -18.86
CA ALA A 22 2.60 -17.86 -20.17
C ALA A 22 1.91 -16.99 -21.22
N TRP A 23 1.15 -15.98 -20.81
CA TRP A 23 0.54 -14.97 -21.67
C TRP A 23 1.39 -13.68 -21.80
N ASP A 24 2.67 -13.74 -21.42
CA ASP A 24 3.57 -12.57 -21.35
C ASP A 24 3.02 -11.42 -20.50
N ALA A 25 2.16 -11.72 -19.54
CA ALA A 25 1.60 -10.77 -18.59
C ALA A 25 2.34 -10.81 -17.26
N LYS A 26 2.20 -9.77 -16.44
CA LYS A 26 2.79 -9.66 -15.10
C LYS A 26 1.70 -9.60 -14.05
N LEU A 27 2.01 -10.12 -12.86
CA LEU A 27 1.05 -10.25 -11.78
C LEU A 27 1.39 -9.28 -10.64
N MET A 28 0.47 -8.35 -10.38
CA MET A 28 0.55 -7.40 -9.27
C MET A 28 -0.42 -7.82 -8.17
N VAL A 29 0.00 -7.75 -6.91
CA VAL A 29 -0.85 -8.06 -5.75
C VAL A 29 -1.06 -6.84 -4.88
N SER A 30 -2.30 -6.64 -4.42
CA SER A 30 -2.62 -5.62 -3.43
C SER A 30 -2.15 -6.05 -2.05
N ILE A 31 -1.39 -5.19 -1.40
CA ILE A 31 -0.89 -5.35 -0.04
C ILE A 31 -1.12 -4.07 0.76
N TRP A 32 -1.35 -4.23 2.05
CA TRP A 32 -1.62 -3.12 2.96
C TRP A 32 -0.62 -3.12 4.12
N PRO A 33 -0.32 -1.97 4.72
CA PRO A 33 0.55 -1.89 5.90
C PRO A 33 -0.14 -2.30 7.20
N ASN A 34 -1.40 -2.74 7.14
CA ASN A 34 -2.26 -3.05 8.28
C ASN A 34 -2.42 -4.57 8.44
N PRO A 35 -1.51 -5.29 9.11
CA PRO A 35 -1.69 -6.71 9.41
C PRO A 35 -2.72 -6.90 10.52
N THR A 36 -4.02 -6.75 10.21
CA THR A 36 -5.11 -6.86 11.18
C THR A 36 -5.83 -8.20 11.10
N ASN A 37 -6.26 -8.71 12.26
CA ASN A 37 -7.07 -9.93 12.37
C ASN A 37 -6.49 -11.15 11.64
N CYS A 38 -5.19 -11.31 11.69
CA CYS A 38 -4.48 -12.41 11.04
C CYS A 38 -3.34 -12.93 11.94
N PRO A 39 -2.77 -14.11 11.65
CA PRO A 39 -1.65 -14.64 12.43
C PRO A 39 -0.44 -13.71 12.49
N GLN A 40 -0.20 -12.92 11.44
CA GLN A 40 0.88 -11.95 11.37
C GLN A 40 0.72 -10.83 12.40
N THR A 41 -0.51 -10.41 12.72
CA THR A 41 -0.78 -9.39 13.75
C THR A 41 -0.08 -9.74 15.07
N LYS A 42 -0.31 -10.95 15.57
CA LYS A 42 0.28 -11.43 16.84
C LYS A 42 1.81 -11.50 16.79
N ASP A 43 2.38 -11.82 15.63
CA ASP A 43 3.83 -11.84 15.46
C ASP A 43 4.43 -10.44 15.52
N PHE A 44 3.82 -9.47 14.83
CA PHE A 44 4.24 -8.07 14.87
C PHE A 44 4.07 -7.46 16.27
N GLU A 45 2.95 -7.72 16.95
CA GLU A 45 2.70 -7.25 18.32
C GLU A 45 3.75 -7.78 19.30
N ARG A 46 4.03 -9.09 19.28
CA ARG A 46 5.05 -9.70 20.17
C ARG A 46 6.44 -9.13 19.96
N ARG A 47 6.75 -8.67 18.77
CA ARG A 47 8.05 -8.09 18.41
C ARG A 47 8.13 -6.59 18.68
N GLY A 48 7.03 -5.95 19.04
CA GLY A 48 6.96 -4.49 19.16
C GLY A 48 7.08 -3.78 17.81
N PHE A 49 6.57 -4.40 16.74
CA PHE A 49 6.63 -3.91 15.36
C PHE A 49 5.34 -3.24 14.90
N MET A 50 4.45 -2.90 15.83
CA MET A 50 3.19 -2.23 15.52
C MET A 50 3.21 -0.78 15.97
N LEU A 51 2.69 0.09 15.13
CA LEU A 51 2.25 1.44 15.46
C LEU A 51 0.77 1.41 15.92
N PRO A 52 0.26 2.48 16.53
CA PRO A 52 -1.16 2.61 16.78
C PRO A 52 -2.01 2.37 15.53
N ARG A 53 -3.28 1.96 15.72
CA ARG A 53 -4.22 1.68 14.62
C ARG A 53 -3.83 0.51 13.72
N SER A 54 -3.17 -0.49 14.30
CA SER A 54 -2.87 -1.76 13.61
C SER A 54 -2.03 -1.64 12.34
N VAL A 55 -1.20 -0.61 12.27
CA VAL A 55 -0.22 -0.41 11.20
C VAL A 55 1.14 -0.93 11.66
N TYR A 56 1.88 -1.64 10.80
CA TYR A 56 3.22 -2.03 11.17
C TYR A 56 4.19 -0.83 11.18
N ASP A 57 5.22 -0.89 12.01
CA ASP A 57 6.22 0.18 12.10
C ASP A 57 7.19 0.14 10.91
N ALA A 58 6.84 0.86 9.83
CA ALA A 58 7.70 0.97 8.66
C ALA A 58 9.02 1.73 8.91
N PHE A 59 9.16 2.46 10.01
CA PHE A 59 10.41 3.14 10.37
C PHE A 59 11.43 2.18 10.97
N ASN A 60 10.98 1.07 11.55
CA ASN A 60 11.82 0.04 12.10
C ASN A 60 12.34 -0.89 10.99
N PRO A 61 13.66 -0.99 10.75
CA PRO A 61 14.20 -1.84 9.70
C PRO A 61 13.91 -3.33 9.92
N LEU A 62 13.82 -3.79 11.16
CA LEU A 62 13.48 -5.17 11.47
C LEU A 62 12.00 -5.48 11.17
N ALA A 63 11.12 -4.50 11.40
CA ALA A 63 9.72 -4.64 11.04
C ALA A 63 9.53 -4.67 9.49
N ARG A 64 10.28 -3.85 8.74
CA ARG A 64 10.30 -3.90 7.26
C ARG A 64 10.81 -5.25 6.75
N ALA A 65 11.89 -5.77 7.33
CA ALA A 65 12.41 -7.09 6.96
C ALA A 65 11.37 -8.18 7.23
N ARG A 66 10.69 -8.12 8.39
CA ARG A 66 9.65 -9.09 8.73
C ARG A 66 8.42 -8.99 7.83
N TYR A 67 8.03 -7.77 7.45
CA TYR A 67 6.97 -7.55 6.47
C TYR A 67 7.33 -8.19 5.12
N TRP A 68 8.56 -8.00 4.67
CA TRP A 68 9.08 -8.63 3.46
C TRP A 68 9.07 -10.16 3.53
N GLU A 69 9.51 -10.76 4.63
CA GLU A 69 9.49 -12.22 4.78
C GLU A 69 8.10 -12.82 4.52
N TYR A 70 7.03 -12.15 4.97
CA TYR A 70 5.67 -12.56 4.68
C TYR A 70 5.28 -12.34 3.22
N ALA A 71 5.65 -11.20 2.64
CA ALA A 71 5.35 -10.86 1.25
C ALA A 71 6.11 -11.79 0.27
N ASP A 72 7.38 -12.09 0.58
CA ASP A 72 8.20 -13.01 -0.21
C ASP A 72 7.66 -14.43 -0.12
N GLY A 73 7.45 -14.94 1.08
CA GLY A 73 7.00 -16.31 1.29
C GLY A 73 5.65 -16.63 0.66
N GLU A 74 4.74 -15.65 0.61
CA GLU A 74 3.40 -15.88 0.05
C GLU A 74 3.28 -15.50 -1.43
N PHE A 75 3.94 -14.42 -1.86
CA PHE A 75 3.72 -13.83 -3.19
C PHE A 75 4.98 -13.86 -4.06
N PHE A 76 6.03 -13.16 -3.67
CA PHE A 76 7.21 -12.99 -4.53
C PHE A 76 7.91 -14.31 -4.84
N GLY A 77 8.14 -15.14 -3.83
CA GLY A 77 8.68 -16.50 -3.98
C GLY A 77 7.79 -17.42 -4.83
N ASN A 78 6.51 -17.11 -4.96
CA ASN A 78 5.56 -17.80 -5.84
C ASN A 78 5.42 -17.14 -7.24
N GLY A 79 6.24 -16.14 -7.57
CA GLY A 79 6.31 -15.62 -8.92
C GLY A 79 5.59 -14.29 -9.16
N PHE A 80 4.95 -13.70 -8.16
CA PHE A 80 4.33 -12.37 -8.30
C PHE A 80 5.37 -11.31 -8.62
N ASP A 81 5.00 -10.29 -9.38
CA ASP A 81 5.94 -9.37 -10.02
C ASP A 81 5.96 -7.98 -9.42
N ALA A 82 4.84 -7.53 -8.86
CA ALA A 82 4.66 -6.14 -8.46
C ALA A 82 3.72 -6.00 -7.25
N TRP A 83 3.77 -4.83 -6.62
CA TRP A 83 3.07 -4.51 -5.39
C TRP A 83 2.10 -3.36 -5.59
N TRP A 84 0.85 -3.54 -5.23
CA TRP A 84 -0.13 -2.49 -5.09
C TRP A 84 -0.22 -2.14 -3.60
N CYS A 85 0.52 -1.10 -3.20
CA CYS A 85 0.66 -0.67 -1.81
C CYS A 85 -0.45 0.32 -1.44
N ASP A 86 -1.58 -0.22 -1.04
CA ASP A 86 -2.73 0.58 -0.63
C ASP A 86 -2.63 1.03 0.84
N CYS A 87 -3.40 2.05 1.23
CA CYS A 87 -3.47 2.60 2.59
C CYS A 87 -2.13 3.01 3.20
N THR A 88 -1.19 3.47 2.38
CA THR A 88 0.15 3.87 2.81
C THR A 88 0.25 5.30 3.36
N GLU A 89 -0.87 5.95 3.66
CA GLU A 89 -0.96 7.27 4.31
C GLU A 89 -0.54 7.34 5.79
N PRO A 90 -0.44 6.34 6.63
CA PRO A 90 -1.15 5.10 6.87
C PRO A 90 -2.51 5.31 7.55
N LEU A 91 -3.54 4.90 6.90
CA LEU A 91 -4.89 4.96 7.44
C LEU A 91 -5.30 3.61 8.03
N ASP A 92 -6.17 3.67 9.03
CA ASP A 92 -6.85 2.49 9.54
C ASP A 92 -7.72 1.87 8.42
N ALA A 93 -7.78 0.54 8.42
CA ALA A 93 -8.53 -0.17 7.40
C ALA A 93 -10.03 0.21 7.41
N ASP A 94 -10.56 0.62 6.27
CA ASP A 94 -11.90 1.16 6.09
C ASP A 94 -13.03 0.12 6.06
N TRP A 95 -12.76 -1.09 6.48
CA TRP A 95 -13.70 -2.21 6.38
C TRP A 95 -14.78 -2.26 7.46
N ARG A 96 -15.02 -1.17 8.18
CA ARG A 96 -16.18 -1.11 9.07
C ARG A 96 -17.44 -0.88 8.25
N PRO A 97 -18.50 -1.70 8.44
CA PRO A 97 -19.76 -1.50 7.73
C PRO A 97 -20.30 -0.09 7.98
N MET A 98 -20.89 0.52 6.96
CA MET A 98 -21.56 1.82 7.06
C MET A 98 -22.65 1.86 8.15
N SER A 99 -23.13 0.70 8.63
CA SER A 99 -24.06 0.57 9.75
C SER A 99 -23.50 1.02 11.10
N GLU A 100 -22.19 1.27 11.23
CA GLU A 100 -21.57 1.75 12.47
C GLU A 100 -21.43 3.27 12.55
N GLY A 101 -22.15 4.03 11.74
CA GLY A 101 -22.32 5.47 11.92
C GLY A 101 -21.24 6.35 11.29
N TYR A 102 -20.44 5.82 10.37
CA TYR A 102 -19.51 6.62 9.58
C TYR A 102 -20.20 7.18 8.33
N GLY A 103 -20.83 8.36 8.45
CA GLY A 103 -21.24 9.15 7.29
C GLY A 103 -20.04 9.79 6.59
N TRP A 104 -20.26 10.41 5.44
CA TRP A 104 -19.21 11.12 4.68
C TRP A 104 -18.51 12.21 5.50
N ASP A 105 -19.21 12.85 6.45
CA ASP A 105 -18.67 13.86 7.38
C ASP A 105 -17.68 13.24 8.38
N SER A 106 -17.79 11.95 8.68
CA SER A 106 -16.88 11.22 9.56
C SER A 106 -15.54 10.85 8.89
N HIS A 107 -15.44 10.91 7.56
CA HIS A 107 -14.22 10.56 6.82
C HIS A 107 -13.09 11.55 7.11
N GLU A 108 -13.38 12.83 7.09
CA GLU A 108 -12.41 13.89 7.41
C GLU A 108 -12.00 13.86 8.88
N GLU A 109 -12.97 13.70 9.79
CA GLU A 109 -12.69 13.57 11.23
C GLU A 109 -11.86 12.34 11.55
N ARG A 110 -12.16 11.20 10.92
CA ARG A 110 -11.38 9.98 11.07
C ARG A 110 -9.96 10.16 10.54
N TRP A 111 -9.81 10.79 9.39
CA TRP A 111 -8.51 11.07 8.80
C TRP A 111 -7.67 11.98 9.70
N LYS A 112 -8.26 13.07 10.20
CA LYS A 112 -7.64 13.96 11.19
C LYS A 112 -7.27 13.24 12.48
N GLY A 113 -8.16 12.38 12.99
CA GLY A 113 -7.91 11.59 14.18
C GLY A 113 -6.75 10.59 14.00
N ASN A 114 -6.65 9.93 12.85
CA ASN A 114 -5.54 9.04 12.54
C ASN A 114 -4.22 9.78 12.41
N LEU A 115 -4.20 10.94 11.75
CA LEU A 115 -3.01 11.78 11.65
C LEU A 115 -2.57 12.27 13.04
N ALA A 116 -3.48 12.80 13.84
CA ALA A 116 -3.17 13.28 15.18
C ALA A 116 -2.59 12.17 16.08
N LEU A 117 -3.10 10.95 15.95
CA LEU A 117 -2.56 9.79 16.68
C LEU A 117 -1.15 9.42 16.23
N LEU A 118 -0.90 9.40 14.93
CA LEU A 118 0.41 9.11 14.37
C LEU A 118 1.41 10.24 14.68
N ASP A 119 0.98 11.48 14.60
CA ASP A 119 1.79 12.64 15.00
C ASP A 119 2.17 12.59 16.48
N GLY A 120 1.26 12.14 17.36
CA GLY A 120 1.52 11.95 18.78
C GLY A 120 2.59 10.90 19.08
N VAL A 121 2.72 9.88 18.22
CA VAL A 121 3.68 8.77 18.41
C VAL A 121 4.98 9.02 17.63
N LEU A 122 4.89 9.53 16.40
CA LEU A 122 6.01 9.66 15.50
C LEU A 122 6.55 11.10 15.40
N GLY A 123 5.74 12.07 15.79
CA GLY A 123 5.91 13.48 15.48
C GLY A 123 5.44 13.82 14.06
N ALA A 124 4.92 15.03 13.89
CA ALA A 124 4.35 15.50 12.61
C ALA A 124 5.33 15.39 11.43
N GLU A 125 6.63 15.52 11.69
CA GLU A 125 7.67 15.40 10.67
C GLU A 125 7.81 13.98 10.10
N ARG A 126 7.46 12.96 10.89
CA ARG A 126 7.61 11.55 10.49
C ARG A 126 6.32 10.94 9.95
N SER A 127 5.18 11.40 10.38
CA SER A 127 3.90 10.80 9.98
C SER A 127 3.72 10.79 8.46
N SER A 128 4.11 11.87 7.77
CA SER A 128 4.08 11.96 6.31
C SER A 128 5.14 11.12 5.57
N LEU A 129 6.16 10.62 6.30
CA LEU A 129 7.24 9.80 5.72
C LEU A 129 6.90 8.31 5.64
N PHE A 130 5.75 7.88 6.15
CA PHE A 130 5.42 6.46 6.26
C PHE A 130 5.50 5.74 4.90
N SER A 131 4.89 6.29 3.86
CA SER A 131 4.88 5.66 2.53
C SER A 131 6.27 5.53 1.93
N LEU A 132 7.16 6.50 2.19
CA LEU A 132 8.55 6.45 1.77
C LEU A 132 9.27 5.25 2.42
N TYR A 133 9.11 5.06 3.75
CA TYR A 133 9.75 3.95 4.46
C TYR A 133 9.14 2.60 4.14
N HIS A 134 7.83 2.55 3.88
CA HIS A 134 7.17 1.34 3.39
C HIS A 134 7.73 0.92 2.02
N SER A 135 7.76 1.85 1.06
CA SER A 135 8.33 1.61 -0.26
C SER A 135 9.83 1.26 -0.21
N LYS A 136 10.58 1.92 0.67
CA LYS A 136 11.98 1.58 0.96
C LYS A 136 12.11 0.12 1.41
N GLY A 137 11.25 -0.32 2.34
CA GLY A 137 11.27 -1.68 2.85
C GLY A 137 11.07 -2.72 1.77
N LEU A 138 10.06 -2.55 0.92
CA LEU A 138 9.82 -3.45 -0.21
C LEU A 138 10.98 -3.44 -1.20
N TYR A 139 11.46 -2.25 -1.58
CA TYR A 139 12.53 -2.11 -2.55
C TYR A 139 13.82 -2.76 -2.07
N GLU A 140 14.33 -2.38 -0.89
CA GLU A 140 15.62 -2.86 -0.38
C GLU A 140 15.61 -4.36 -0.13
N ASN A 141 14.55 -4.90 0.46
CA ASN A 141 14.46 -6.32 0.75
C ASN A 141 14.28 -7.16 -0.52
N GLN A 142 13.45 -6.72 -1.48
CA GLN A 142 13.35 -7.40 -2.77
C GLN A 142 14.68 -7.39 -3.52
N ARG A 143 15.40 -6.27 -3.54
CA ARG A 143 16.73 -6.17 -4.16
C ARG A 143 17.78 -7.03 -3.46
N ALA A 144 17.67 -7.21 -2.14
CA ALA A 144 18.52 -8.13 -1.39
C ALA A 144 18.20 -9.60 -1.71
N THR A 145 16.93 -9.92 -2.02
CA THR A 145 16.52 -11.28 -2.42
C THR A 145 16.99 -11.61 -3.85
N THR A 146 16.89 -10.65 -4.79
CA THR A 146 17.32 -10.87 -6.18
C THR A 146 17.55 -9.55 -6.92
N ASP A 147 18.51 -9.56 -7.84
CA ASP A 147 18.75 -8.47 -8.80
C ASP A 147 18.12 -8.71 -10.17
N ARG A 148 17.56 -9.89 -10.40
CA ARG A 148 17.02 -10.32 -11.70
C ARG A 148 15.66 -9.72 -12.03
N LYS A 149 14.91 -9.25 -11.02
CA LYS A 149 13.56 -8.74 -11.17
C LYS A 149 13.50 -7.29 -10.71
N ARG A 150 12.94 -6.41 -11.55
CA ARG A 150 12.72 -5.02 -11.16
C ARG A 150 11.67 -4.95 -10.06
N VAL A 151 11.85 -4.00 -9.15
CA VAL A 151 10.81 -3.66 -8.17
C VAL A 151 9.80 -2.74 -8.83
N VAL A 152 8.52 -2.97 -8.60
CA VAL A 152 7.42 -2.08 -9.02
C VAL A 152 6.47 -1.92 -7.86
N ASN A 153 6.41 -0.70 -7.32
CA ASN A 153 5.54 -0.32 -6.20
C ASN A 153 4.52 0.70 -6.68
N LEU A 154 3.28 0.27 -6.92
CA LEU A 154 2.16 1.20 -7.08
C LEU A 154 1.67 1.59 -5.69
N THR A 155 1.72 2.86 -5.32
CA THR A 155 1.43 3.32 -3.96
C THR A 155 0.43 4.47 -3.96
N ARG A 156 -0.50 4.47 -2.96
CA ARG A 156 -1.55 5.49 -2.85
C ARG A 156 -1.04 6.82 -2.31
N SER A 157 0.05 6.81 -1.58
CA SER A 157 0.65 8.03 -1.04
C SER A 157 2.12 8.15 -1.41
N SER A 158 2.63 9.38 -1.36
CA SER A 158 3.98 9.67 -1.78
C SER A 158 4.64 10.74 -0.93
N TYR A 159 5.97 10.71 -0.90
CA TYR A 159 6.80 11.74 -0.30
C TYR A 159 7.97 12.07 -1.24
N ALA A 160 8.54 13.27 -1.08
CA ALA A 160 9.67 13.72 -1.90
C ALA A 160 10.83 12.72 -1.86
N GLY A 161 11.30 12.31 -3.03
CA GLY A 161 12.39 11.32 -3.16
C GLY A 161 11.96 9.86 -3.13
N GLN A 162 10.67 9.55 -3.00
CA GLN A 162 10.15 8.17 -2.98
C GLN A 162 10.32 7.44 -4.31
N GLN A 163 10.41 8.16 -5.43
CA GLN A 163 10.66 7.59 -6.77
C GLN A 163 11.93 6.73 -6.83
N ARG A 164 12.92 6.96 -5.94
CA ARG A 164 14.12 6.11 -5.82
C ARG A 164 13.83 4.65 -5.47
N TYR A 165 12.65 4.39 -4.94
CA TYR A 165 12.19 3.05 -4.55
C TYR A 165 11.23 2.43 -5.58
N SER A 166 11.38 2.84 -6.85
CA SER A 166 10.60 2.33 -7.99
C SER A 166 9.09 2.48 -7.79
N THR A 167 8.65 3.64 -7.30
CA THR A 167 7.25 3.90 -7.04
C THR A 167 6.55 4.54 -8.23
N ILE A 168 5.31 4.11 -8.43
CA ILE A 168 4.28 4.74 -9.24
C ILE A 168 3.21 5.19 -8.25
N THR A 169 2.68 6.40 -8.37
CA THR A 169 1.65 6.88 -7.45
C THR A 169 0.34 7.09 -8.18
N TRP A 170 -0.78 6.64 -7.57
CA TRP A 170 -2.11 7.03 -8.04
C TRP A 170 -2.78 7.96 -7.03
N ASN A 171 -3.77 8.67 -7.48
CA ASN A 171 -4.42 9.72 -6.71
C ASN A 171 -5.45 9.22 -5.68
N GLY A 172 -5.50 7.91 -5.43
CA GLY A 172 -6.42 7.30 -4.46
C GLY A 172 -7.87 7.26 -4.95
N ASP A 173 -8.78 7.07 -3.99
CA ASP A 173 -10.21 6.90 -4.24
C ASP A 173 -10.87 8.25 -4.57
N THR A 174 -11.29 8.42 -5.80
CA THR A 174 -11.95 9.62 -6.29
C THR A 174 -13.40 9.35 -6.71
N HIS A 175 -14.23 10.39 -6.75
CA HIS A 175 -15.60 10.30 -7.23
C HIS A 175 -15.68 10.42 -8.75
N ALA A 176 -16.51 9.59 -9.39
CA ALA A 176 -16.79 9.64 -10.81
C ALA A 176 -17.57 10.91 -11.15
N SER A 177 -16.87 11.96 -11.56
CA SER A 177 -17.45 13.21 -12.03
C SER A 177 -16.52 13.95 -12.99
N TRP A 178 -17.09 14.74 -13.90
CA TRP A 178 -16.30 15.58 -14.78
C TRP A 178 -15.42 16.57 -14.04
N LYS A 179 -15.89 17.07 -12.88
CA LYS A 179 -15.11 17.96 -12.01
C LYS A 179 -13.89 17.24 -11.46
N SER A 180 -14.06 16.05 -10.93
CA SER A 180 -12.96 15.22 -10.42
C SER A 180 -11.96 14.90 -11.53
N PHE A 181 -12.44 14.48 -12.70
CA PHE A 181 -11.60 14.19 -13.86
C PHE A 181 -10.76 15.41 -14.28
N ALA A 182 -11.39 16.59 -14.40
CA ALA A 182 -10.68 17.81 -14.75
C ALA A 182 -9.60 18.21 -13.73
N GLN A 183 -9.82 17.93 -12.44
CA GLN A 183 -8.85 18.21 -11.38
C GLN A 183 -7.64 17.26 -11.40
N GLN A 184 -7.82 16.03 -11.86
CA GLN A 184 -6.74 15.04 -11.93
C GLN A 184 -5.62 15.46 -12.88
N ILE A 185 -5.93 16.18 -13.95
CA ILE A 185 -4.92 16.64 -14.93
C ILE A 185 -3.89 17.57 -14.28
N PRO A 186 -4.27 18.72 -13.68
CA PRO A 186 -3.29 19.59 -13.02
C PRO A 186 -2.64 18.94 -11.79
N GLN A 187 -3.33 18.04 -11.08
CA GLN A 187 -2.74 17.28 -10.00
C GLN A 187 -1.55 16.43 -10.48
N GLY A 188 -1.75 15.65 -11.56
CA GLY A 188 -0.70 14.84 -12.15
C GLY A 188 0.47 15.67 -12.68
N LEU A 189 0.18 16.79 -13.36
CA LEU A 189 1.21 17.71 -13.86
C LEU A 189 2.04 18.31 -12.73
N ASN A 190 1.39 18.79 -11.65
CA ASN A 190 2.09 19.31 -10.48
C ASN A 190 2.90 18.23 -9.75
N PHE A 191 2.34 17.02 -9.63
CA PHE A 191 3.04 15.90 -9.03
C PHE A 191 4.32 15.56 -9.83
N MET A 192 4.22 15.46 -11.16
CA MET A 192 5.38 15.18 -12.01
C MET A 192 6.43 16.30 -11.95
N ALA A 193 6.01 17.56 -11.80
CA ALA A 193 6.92 18.69 -11.65
C ALA A 193 7.77 18.62 -10.36
N THR A 194 7.37 17.81 -9.36
CA THR A 194 8.19 17.56 -8.17
C THR A 194 9.32 16.54 -8.39
N GLY A 195 9.48 16.03 -9.60
CA GLY A 195 10.46 14.99 -9.93
C GLY A 195 9.98 13.57 -9.70
N CYS A 196 8.65 13.37 -9.52
CA CYS A 196 8.00 12.07 -9.42
C CYS A 196 7.31 11.74 -10.76
N PRO A 197 7.99 11.14 -11.76
CA PRO A 197 7.50 11.09 -13.14
C PRO A 197 6.40 10.04 -13.37
N TYR A 198 6.18 9.14 -12.42
CA TYR A 198 5.23 8.04 -12.56
C TYR A 198 3.97 8.34 -11.75
N TRP A 199 2.93 8.74 -12.49
CA TRP A 199 1.60 9.07 -11.97
C TRP A 199 0.53 8.31 -12.74
N THR A 200 -0.53 7.91 -12.05
CA THR A 200 -1.70 7.29 -12.65
C THR A 200 -2.97 7.65 -11.88
N VAL A 201 -4.11 7.26 -12.40
CA VAL A 201 -5.44 7.47 -11.82
C VAL A 201 -6.31 6.24 -12.09
N ASP A 202 -7.34 6.05 -11.28
CA ASP A 202 -8.37 5.06 -11.56
C ASP A 202 -9.22 5.56 -12.73
N ILE A 203 -9.19 4.86 -13.86
CA ILE A 203 -9.98 5.22 -15.05
C ILE A 203 -11.47 4.96 -14.75
N GLY A 204 -12.28 6.03 -14.76
CA GLY A 204 -13.68 5.97 -14.36
C GLY A 204 -13.92 6.25 -12.88
N SER A 205 -12.86 6.47 -12.10
CA SER A 205 -12.85 6.70 -10.65
C SER A 205 -13.29 5.51 -9.81
N PHE A 206 -12.99 5.55 -8.50
CA PHE A 206 -13.31 4.48 -7.56
C PHE A 206 -14.79 4.54 -7.12
N PHE A 207 -15.26 5.71 -6.68
CA PHE A 207 -16.63 5.90 -6.25
C PHE A 207 -17.55 6.21 -7.43
N THR A 208 -18.12 5.17 -8.03
CA THR A 208 -19.10 5.30 -9.10
C THR A 208 -20.51 5.41 -8.52
N ARG A 209 -21.32 6.34 -9.05
CA ARG A 209 -22.75 6.37 -8.72
C ARG A 209 -23.43 5.19 -9.44
N LYS A 210 -24.21 4.44 -8.68
CA LYS A 210 -25.18 3.50 -9.26
C LYS A 210 -26.43 4.26 -9.69
#